data_c17df0415ac6d6f68cf04a51a8b92ffd
#
_entry.id   c17df0415ac6d6f68cf04a51a8b92ffd
#
_cell.length_a   1.000
_cell.length_b   1.000
_cell.length_c   1.000
_cell.angle_alpha   90.00
_cell.angle_beta   90.00
_cell.angle_gamma   90.00
#
_symmetry.space_group_name_H-M   'P 1'
#
loop_
_entity.id
_entity.type
_entity.pdbx_description
1 polymer ?
#
loop_
_entity_poly.entity_id
_entity_poly.type
_entity_poly.pdbx_seq_one_letter_code
_entity_poly.pdbx_strand_id
1 'polypeptide(L)'
;MKFTFAHNNYNVLNLEKSLEFYKEALGLEESRRKVAENGDFILVYLGDGVTKHLLELTWLKEWDRPYNLGDNEIHLAFEVDDFDAAYQKHKEMGCICFENKAM
;
A
#
# COMPACT_ATOMS: atom_id res chain seq x y z
N MET A 1 -11.22 -28.47 -1.20
CA MET A 1 -10.78 -27.26 -0.45
C MET A 1 -10.92 -26.03 -1.33
N LYS A 2 -11.08 -24.88 -0.71
CA LYS A 2 -11.28 -23.63 -1.42
C LYS A 2 -10.31 -22.57 -0.91
N PHE A 3 -9.68 -21.83 -1.84
CA PHE A 3 -8.77 -20.74 -1.50
C PHE A 3 -9.43 -19.42 -1.88
N THR A 4 -9.30 -18.43 -1.02
CA THR A 4 -9.78 -17.06 -1.26
C THR A 4 -8.65 -16.08 -1.00
N PHE A 5 -8.66 -14.94 -1.70
CA PHE A 5 -7.66 -13.91 -1.47
C PHE A 5 -7.76 -13.38 -0.03
N ALA A 6 -6.61 -13.20 0.60
CA ALA A 6 -6.53 -12.67 1.97
C ALA A 6 -5.79 -11.33 2.00
N HIS A 7 -4.51 -11.34 1.66
CA HIS A 7 -3.71 -10.11 1.66
C HIS A 7 -2.47 -10.28 0.79
N ASN A 8 -1.86 -9.16 0.45
CA ASN A 8 -0.50 -9.10 -0.06
C ASN A 8 0.30 -8.15 0.83
N ASN A 9 1.62 -8.16 0.72
CA ASN A 9 2.49 -7.39 1.60
C ASN A 9 3.46 -6.52 0.83
N TYR A 10 3.70 -5.31 1.35
CA TYR A 10 4.84 -4.49 1.00
C TYR A 10 5.62 -4.16 2.26
N ASN A 11 6.94 -4.36 2.22
CA ASN A 11 7.82 -3.89 3.28
C ASN A 11 8.08 -2.40 3.07
N VAL A 12 8.08 -1.62 4.16
CA VAL A 12 8.23 -0.18 4.11
C VAL A 12 9.30 0.28 5.10
N LEU A 13 10.01 1.34 4.75
CA LEU A 13 11.06 1.91 5.62
C LEU A 13 10.49 2.87 6.65
N ASN A 14 9.52 3.67 6.25
CA ASN A 14 8.88 4.66 7.12
C ASN A 14 7.39 4.38 7.19
N LEU A 15 6.99 3.66 8.24
CA LEU A 15 5.61 3.20 8.39
C LEU A 15 4.63 4.37 8.42
N GLU A 16 4.89 5.41 9.21
CA GLU A 16 3.98 6.55 9.35
C GLU A 16 3.76 7.26 8.03
N LYS A 17 4.83 7.47 7.27
CA LYS A 17 4.75 8.11 5.96
C LYS A 17 3.97 7.25 4.97
N SER A 18 4.18 5.94 5.00
CA SER A 18 3.44 5.01 4.15
C SER A 18 1.96 4.98 4.49
N LEU A 19 1.61 4.97 5.77
CA LEU A 19 0.22 5.00 6.20
C LEU A 19 -0.48 6.28 5.73
N GLU A 20 0.16 7.44 5.86
CA GLU A 20 -0.37 8.70 5.36
C GLU A 20 -0.58 8.66 3.85
N PHE A 21 0.39 8.13 3.12
CA PHE A 21 0.29 8.03 1.66
C PHE A 21 -0.90 7.19 1.22
N TYR A 22 -1.03 5.98 1.77
CA TYR A 22 -2.12 5.09 1.35
C TYR A 22 -3.49 5.61 1.76
N LYS A 23 -3.58 6.31 2.88
CA LYS A 23 -4.82 6.96 3.29
C LYS A 23 -5.18 8.11 2.36
N GLU A 24 -4.23 9.00 2.10
CA GLU A 24 -4.47 10.19 1.28
C GLU A 24 -4.69 9.84 -0.19
N ALA A 25 -3.82 8.99 -0.76
CA ALA A 25 -3.86 8.67 -2.18
C ALA A 25 -5.02 7.74 -2.55
N LEU A 26 -5.33 6.77 -1.69
CA LEU A 26 -6.24 5.67 -2.03
C LEU A 26 -7.39 5.49 -1.05
N GLY A 27 -7.43 6.26 0.04
CA GLY A 27 -8.49 6.15 1.04
C GLY A 27 -8.45 4.87 1.85
N LEU A 28 -7.29 4.21 1.94
CA LEU A 28 -7.19 2.97 2.70
C LEU A 28 -7.08 3.27 4.19
N GLU A 29 -7.82 2.51 4.99
CA GLU A 29 -7.87 2.66 6.43
C GLU A 29 -7.26 1.45 7.13
N GLU A 30 -6.66 1.69 8.29
CA GLU A 30 -6.11 0.60 9.09
C GLU A 30 -7.23 -0.29 9.61
N SER A 31 -7.14 -1.59 9.30
CA SER A 31 -8.07 -2.60 9.77
C SER A 31 -7.59 -3.23 11.08
N ARG A 32 -6.31 -3.57 11.13
CA ARG A 32 -5.69 -4.14 12.33
C ARG A 32 -4.18 -3.98 12.25
N ARG A 33 -3.51 -4.15 13.40
CA ARG A 33 -2.05 -4.14 13.43
C ARG A 33 -1.54 -5.15 14.45
N LYS A 34 -0.32 -5.59 14.22
CA LYS A 34 0.39 -6.45 15.15
C LYS A 34 1.77 -5.86 15.39
N VAL A 35 2.09 -5.65 16.67
CA VAL A 35 3.40 -5.16 17.07
C VAL A 35 4.11 -6.29 17.81
N ALA A 36 5.35 -6.60 17.41
CA ALA A 36 6.14 -7.61 18.11
C ALA A 36 6.40 -7.16 19.55
N GLU A 37 6.38 -8.08 20.50
CA GLU A 37 6.62 -7.77 21.93
C GLU A 37 7.95 -7.05 22.14
N ASN A 38 8.99 -7.46 21.42
CA ASN A 38 10.31 -6.85 21.51
C ASN A 38 10.49 -5.65 20.57
N GLY A 39 9.46 -5.26 19.83
CA GLY A 39 9.52 -4.13 18.91
C GLY A 39 10.21 -4.40 17.58
N ASP A 40 10.57 -5.65 17.28
CA ASP A 40 11.33 -5.97 16.07
C ASP A 40 10.58 -5.76 14.77
N PHE A 41 9.25 -5.82 14.81
CA PHE A 41 8.45 -5.58 13.61
C PHE A 41 7.08 -5.00 13.97
N ILE A 42 6.49 -4.34 12.99
CA ILE A 42 5.09 -3.89 13.04
C ILE A 42 4.45 -4.30 11.72
N LEU A 43 3.30 -4.96 11.81
CA LEU A 43 2.45 -5.30 10.67
C LEU A 43 1.19 -4.46 10.75
N VAL A 44 0.86 -3.74 9.67
CA VAL A 44 -0.38 -2.96 9.59
C VAL A 44 -1.16 -3.41 8.38
N TYR A 45 -2.42 -3.76 8.58
CA TYR A 45 -3.30 -4.21 7.50
C TYR A 45 -4.26 -3.10 7.13
N LEU A 46 -4.23 -2.69 5.87
CA LEU A 46 -5.06 -1.61 5.33
C LEU A 46 -6.17 -2.19 4.47
N GLY A 47 -7.38 -1.65 4.60
CA GLY A 47 -8.53 -2.11 3.83
C GLY A 47 -9.23 -0.96 3.11
N ASP A 48 -10.00 -1.31 2.08
CA ASP A 48 -10.80 -0.35 1.32
C ASP A 48 -12.24 -0.23 1.85
N GLY A 49 -12.62 -1.05 2.85
CA GLY A 49 -13.94 -1.05 3.42
C GLY A 49 -15.00 -1.78 2.61
N VAL A 50 -14.63 -2.35 1.46
CA VAL A 50 -15.55 -3.03 0.54
C VAL A 50 -15.13 -4.47 0.32
N THR A 51 -13.88 -4.69 -0.10
CA THR A 51 -13.38 -6.04 -0.36
C THR A 51 -12.73 -6.65 0.87
N LYS A 52 -12.55 -7.96 0.87
CA LYS A 52 -11.87 -8.67 1.96
C LYS A 52 -10.36 -8.54 1.89
N HIS A 53 -9.84 -8.31 0.69
CA HIS A 53 -8.39 -8.23 0.48
C HIS A 53 -7.81 -7.07 1.27
N LEU A 54 -6.71 -7.32 1.99
CA LEU A 54 -6.01 -6.29 2.75
C LEU A 54 -4.61 -6.10 2.19
N LEU A 55 -4.13 -4.87 2.25
CA LEU A 55 -2.73 -4.56 1.97
C LEU A 55 -1.99 -4.55 3.30
N GLU A 56 -1.06 -5.50 3.48
CA GLU A 56 -0.21 -5.56 4.66
C GLU A 56 1.03 -4.73 4.43
N LEU A 57 1.32 -3.82 5.35
CA LEU A 57 2.59 -3.11 5.38
C LEU A 57 3.44 -3.69 6.51
N THR A 58 4.66 -4.06 6.21
CA THR A 58 5.60 -4.61 7.19
C THR A 58 6.74 -3.62 7.41
N TRP A 59 6.91 -3.22 8.66
CA TRP A 59 8.06 -2.44 9.10
C TRP A 59 8.97 -3.31 9.96
N LEU A 60 10.28 -3.32 9.63
CA LEU A 60 11.29 -4.09 10.35
C LEU A 60 12.29 -3.14 11.00
N LYS A 61 12.43 -3.25 12.32
CA LYS A 61 13.31 -2.36 13.10
C LYS A 61 14.75 -2.37 12.59
N GLU A 62 15.27 -3.53 12.26
CA GLU A 62 16.69 -3.68 11.89
C GLU A 62 16.97 -3.38 10.40
N TRP A 63 15.95 -3.11 9.61
CA TRP A 63 16.14 -2.80 8.19
C TRP A 63 16.32 -1.29 8.02
N ASP A 64 17.45 -0.87 7.50
CA ASP A 64 17.86 0.53 7.44
C ASP A 64 18.24 1.02 6.04
N ARG A 65 17.89 0.28 5.01
CA ARG A 65 18.24 0.62 3.62
C ARG A 65 17.05 0.43 2.69
N PRO A 66 17.05 1.07 1.50
CA PRO A 66 15.97 0.85 0.53
C PRO A 66 15.83 -0.61 0.17
N TYR A 67 14.59 -1.06 -0.03
CA TYR A 67 14.31 -2.42 -0.48
C TYR A 67 14.66 -2.56 -1.96
N ASN A 68 15.23 -3.69 -2.32
CA ASN A 68 15.51 -4.01 -3.71
C ASN A 68 14.23 -4.49 -4.37
N LEU A 69 13.70 -3.71 -5.31
CA LEU A 69 12.47 -4.03 -6.02
C LEU A 69 12.71 -4.90 -7.26
N GLY A 70 13.95 -5.30 -7.50
CA GLY A 70 14.31 -6.10 -8.68
C GLY A 70 14.01 -5.33 -9.95
N ASP A 71 13.43 -6.00 -10.92
CA ASP A 71 13.05 -5.37 -12.19
C ASP A 71 11.69 -4.68 -12.13
N ASN A 72 11.11 -4.60 -10.93
CA ASN A 72 9.84 -3.93 -10.68
C ASN A 72 8.69 -4.46 -11.57
N GLU A 73 8.63 -5.78 -11.68
CA GLU A 73 7.67 -6.44 -12.58
C GLU A 73 6.31 -6.72 -11.96
N ILE A 74 6.13 -6.40 -10.68
CA ILE A 74 4.86 -6.60 -9.98
C ILE A 74 4.17 -5.27 -9.75
N HIS A 75 2.85 -5.32 -9.64
CA HIS A 75 2.05 -4.13 -9.33
C HIS A 75 0.77 -4.50 -8.61
N LEU A 76 0.16 -3.52 -7.97
CA LEU A 76 -1.14 -3.64 -7.35
C LEU A 76 -2.07 -2.65 -8.04
N ALA A 77 -3.21 -3.15 -8.51
CA ALA A 77 -4.17 -2.34 -9.25
C ALA A 77 -5.40 -2.03 -8.41
N PHE A 78 -5.92 -0.82 -8.55
CA PHE A 78 -7.18 -0.40 -7.96
C PHE A 78 -8.12 0.09 -9.06
N GLU A 79 -9.40 -0.25 -8.94
CA GLU A 79 -10.43 0.39 -9.71
C GLU A 79 -10.88 1.65 -8.99
N VAL A 80 -11.26 2.65 -9.74
CA VAL A 80 -11.77 3.91 -9.19
C VAL A 80 -13.01 4.33 -9.98
N ASP A 81 -13.97 4.93 -9.29
CA ASP A 81 -15.24 5.34 -9.89
C ASP A 81 -15.13 6.58 -10.77
N ASP A 82 -14.15 7.45 -10.49
CA ASP A 82 -13.91 8.67 -11.27
C ASP A 82 -12.41 8.76 -11.57
N PHE A 83 -12.02 8.24 -12.71
CA PHE A 83 -10.61 8.20 -13.11
C PHE A 83 -10.00 9.60 -13.24
N ASP A 84 -10.72 10.52 -13.87
CA ASP A 84 -10.17 11.87 -14.11
C ASP A 84 -9.93 12.61 -12.79
N ALA A 85 -10.85 12.49 -11.84
CA ALA A 85 -10.68 13.09 -10.52
C ALA A 85 -9.50 12.46 -9.76
N ALA A 86 -9.37 11.14 -9.81
CA ALA A 86 -8.27 10.42 -9.17
C ALA A 86 -6.93 10.82 -9.80
N TYR A 87 -6.87 10.88 -11.11
CA TYR A 87 -5.67 11.30 -11.83
C TYR A 87 -5.23 12.70 -11.41
N GLN A 88 -6.19 13.65 -11.37
CA GLN A 88 -5.90 15.03 -10.98
C GLN A 88 -5.40 15.10 -9.54
N LYS A 89 -6.03 14.37 -8.63
CA LYS A 89 -5.59 14.30 -7.24
C LYS A 89 -4.17 13.77 -7.11
N HIS A 90 -3.86 12.67 -7.77
CA HIS A 90 -2.54 12.07 -7.71
C HIS A 90 -1.47 12.94 -8.37
N LYS A 91 -1.85 13.68 -9.41
CA LYS A 91 -0.97 14.65 -10.03
C LYS A 91 -0.62 15.78 -9.06
N GLU A 92 -1.60 16.31 -8.34
CA GLU A 92 -1.39 17.35 -7.33
C GLU A 92 -0.55 16.84 -6.16
N MET A 93 -0.70 15.57 -5.80
CA MET A 93 0.12 14.94 -4.77
C MET A 93 1.55 14.66 -5.23
N GLY A 94 1.82 14.74 -6.54
CA GLY A 94 3.14 14.47 -7.10
C GLY A 94 3.52 12.99 -7.07
N CYS A 95 2.56 12.08 -7.07
CA CYS A 95 2.84 10.66 -6.96
C CYS A 95 2.64 9.86 -8.26
N ILE A 96 2.48 10.55 -9.39
CA ILE A 96 2.40 9.87 -10.69
C ILE A 96 3.80 9.65 -11.23
N CYS A 97 4.21 8.37 -11.34
CA CYS A 97 5.53 8.00 -11.86
C CYS A 97 5.54 7.87 -13.37
N PHE A 98 4.42 7.43 -13.96
CA PHE A 98 4.29 7.28 -15.41
C PHE A 98 2.97 7.89 -15.85
N GLU A 99 3.04 8.71 -16.90
CA GLU A 99 1.80 9.26 -17.48
C GLU A 99 1.02 8.13 -18.16
N ASN A 100 -0.27 8.06 -17.82
CA ASN A 100 -1.16 7.09 -18.43
C ASN A 100 -1.64 7.63 -19.77
N LYS A 101 -1.20 7.00 -20.84
CA LYS A 101 -1.69 7.35 -22.18
C LYS A 101 -2.93 6.52 -22.46
N ALA A 102 -3.97 7.16 -22.96
CA ALA A 102 -5.17 6.44 -23.38
C ALA A 102 -4.81 5.38 -24.42
N MET A 103 -5.24 4.18 -24.15
CA MET A 103 -5.07 3.06 -25.07
C MET A 103 -6.27 2.93 -25.99
#